data_01c1a222b372d01dc61c1a4f8cdf385d
#
_entry.id   01c1a222b372d01dc61c1a4f8cdf385d
#
_cell.length_a   1.000
_cell.length_b   1.000
_cell.length_c   1.000
_cell.angle_alpha   90.00
_cell.angle_beta   90.00
_cell.angle_gamma   90.00
#
_symmetry.space_group_name_H-M   'P 1'
#
loop_
_entity.id
_entity.type
_entity.pdbx_description
1 polymer ?
#
loop_
_entity_poly.entity_id
_entity_poly.type
_entity_poly.pdbx_seq_one_letter_code
_entity_poly.pdbx_strand_id
1 'polypeptide(L)'
;MGDDMRSRFDQQLSLLNRKMTEMGGECESIIASAVKALLAGSAEDARRAREQGHRIDQLEREIESICLKLLLQQQPVARDLRVISAALKMITDMERIGDQAEDIAEIITTLGGRTGAECADIRVMAEATIKMVTDSVDAYVRQDLPLAQAVEAYDDVVDDAFCRVKNTLISMIAQNTAEGEYALDLLMIAKYFERIGDHAVNIAEWVEFSVTGEHKSGEILPQK
;
A
#
# COMPACT_ATOMS: atom_id res chain seq x y z
N MET A 1 -20.67 -17.59 -30.54
CA MET A 1 -19.21 -17.61 -30.23
C MET A 1 -18.70 -16.31 -29.63
N GLY A 2 -19.07 -15.11 -30.12
CA GLY A 2 -18.65 -13.82 -29.55
C GLY A 2 -19.19 -13.54 -28.14
N ASP A 3 -20.45 -13.86 -27.89
CA ASP A 3 -21.09 -13.64 -26.56
C ASP A 3 -20.49 -14.51 -25.45
N ASP A 4 -20.10 -15.75 -25.74
CA ASP A 4 -19.49 -16.66 -24.75
C ASP A 4 -18.05 -16.21 -24.40
N MET A 5 -17.30 -15.69 -25.38
CA MET A 5 -15.95 -15.13 -25.11
C MET A 5 -16.01 -13.87 -24.27
N ARG A 6 -16.95 -12.95 -24.55
CA ARG A 6 -17.10 -11.71 -23.77
C ARG A 6 -17.55 -12.00 -22.34
N SER A 7 -18.50 -12.94 -22.17
CA SER A 7 -18.94 -13.37 -20.84
C SER A 7 -17.79 -13.95 -19.99
N ARG A 8 -16.90 -14.73 -20.60
CA ARG A 8 -15.70 -15.26 -19.90
C ARG A 8 -14.72 -14.16 -19.54
N PHE A 9 -14.53 -13.18 -20.42
CA PHE A 9 -13.68 -12.02 -20.14
C PHE A 9 -14.20 -11.23 -18.93
N ASP A 10 -15.50 -10.91 -18.93
CA ASP A 10 -16.13 -10.17 -17.84
C ASP A 10 -16.07 -10.92 -16.50
N GLN A 11 -16.16 -12.25 -16.53
CA GLN A 11 -15.96 -13.10 -15.33
C GLN A 11 -14.53 -13.03 -14.82
N GLN A 12 -13.52 -13.09 -15.70
CA GLN A 12 -12.11 -12.99 -15.32
C GLN A 12 -11.75 -11.58 -14.80
N LEU A 13 -12.33 -10.53 -15.40
CA LEU A 13 -12.15 -9.16 -14.93
C LEU A 13 -12.80 -8.96 -13.54
N SER A 14 -13.97 -9.57 -13.31
CA SER A 14 -14.61 -9.57 -11.99
C SER A 14 -13.78 -10.33 -10.96
N LEU A 15 -13.11 -11.42 -11.36
CA LEU A 15 -12.19 -12.16 -10.50
C LEU A 15 -10.96 -11.30 -10.17
N LEU A 16 -10.39 -10.61 -11.15
CA LEU A 16 -9.28 -9.68 -10.96
C LEU A 16 -9.62 -8.62 -9.90
N ASN A 17 -10.77 -7.94 -10.06
CA ASN A 17 -11.21 -6.92 -9.12
C ASN A 17 -11.38 -7.47 -7.69
N ARG A 18 -11.98 -8.66 -7.53
CA ARG A 18 -12.09 -9.29 -6.22
C ARG A 18 -10.74 -9.60 -5.59
N LYS A 19 -9.78 -10.08 -6.40
CA LYS A 19 -8.43 -10.37 -5.91
C LYS A 19 -7.65 -9.11 -5.55
N MET A 20 -7.82 -8.02 -6.30
CA MET A 20 -7.26 -6.71 -5.95
C MET A 20 -7.83 -6.19 -4.62
N THR A 21 -9.14 -6.30 -4.40
CA THR A 21 -9.77 -5.94 -3.12
C THR A 21 -9.28 -6.83 -1.98
N GLU A 22 -9.14 -8.15 -2.20
CA GLU A 22 -8.59 -9.09 -1.21
C GLU A 22 -7.17 -8.69 -0.81
N MET A 23 -6.29 -8.39 -1.78
CA MET A 23 -4.91 -7.97 -1.54
C MET A 23 -4.85 -6.63 -0.79
N GLY A 24 -5.72 -5.66 -1.13
CA GLY A 24 -5.85 -4.39 -0.39
C GLY A 24 -6.22 -4.60 1.07
N GLY A 25 -7.18 -5.49 1.34
CA GLY A 25 -7.57 -5.85 2.70
C GLY A 25 -6.44 -6.53 3.51
N GLU A 26 -5.59 -7.32 2.87
CA GLU A 26 -4.41 -7.91 3.53
C GLU A 26 -3.35 -6.83 3.84
N CYS A 27 -3.11 -5.87 2.92
CA CYS A 27 -2.23 -4.72 3.18
C CYS A 27 -2.75 -3.89 4.38
N GLU A 28 -4.03 -3.57 4.42
CA GLU A 28 -4.66 -2.88 5.56
C GLU A 28 -4.49 -3.67 6.86
N SER A 29 -4.73 -4.98 6.83
CA SER A 29 -4.66 -5.88 7.98
C SER A 29 -3.25 -5.94 8.57
N ILE A 30 -2.20 -6.05 7.73
CA ILE A 30 -0.82 -6.13 8.23
C ILE A 30 -0.36 -4.80 8.84
N ILE A 31 -0.72 -3.65 8.22
CA ILE A 31 -0.43 -2.32 8.78
C ILE A 31 -1.10 -2.18 10.15
N ALA A 32 -2.39 -2.49 10.26
CA ALA A 32 -3.14 -2.40 11.51
C ALA A 32 -2.57 -3.34 12.60
N SER A 33 -2.14 -4.54 12.20
CA SER A 33 -1.52 -5.52 13.12
C SER A 33 -0.17 -5.03 13.64
N ALA A 34 0.68 -4.44 12.78
CA ALA A 34 1.97 -3.86 13.17
C ALA A 34 1.77 -2.71 14.17
N VAL A 35 0.83 -1.79 13.89
CA VAL A 35 0.51 -0.67 14.81
C VAL A 35 -0.02 -1.18 16.14
N LYS A 36 -0.92 -2.16 16.13
CA LYS A 36 -1.43 -2.77 17.36
C LYS A 36 -0.31 -3.39 18.19
N ALA A 37 0.63 -4.10 17.54
CA ALA A 37 1.79 -4.67 18.20
C ALA A 37 2.70 -3.60 18.83
N LEU A 38 2.95 -2.48 18.12
CA LEU A 38 3.71 -1.34 18.64
C LEU A 38 3.05 -0.76 19.89
N LEU A 39 1.76 -0.46 19.83
CA LEU A 39 1.03 0.16 20.95
C LEU A 39 0.90 -0.76 22.17
N ALA A 40 0.93 -2.07 21.94
CA ALA A 40 0.94 -3.08 23.02
C ALA A 40 2.36 -3.38 23.56
N GLY A 41 3.41 -2.94 22.87
CA GLY A 41 4.81 -3.35 23.17
C GLY A 41 5.02 -4.86 23.03
N SER A 42 4.26 -5.51 22.12
CA SER A 42 4.19 -6.97 22.00
C SER A 42 5.04 -7.49 20.85
N ALA A 43 6.23 -8.04 21.17
CA ALA A 43 7.07 -8.72 20.19
C ALA A 43 6.41 -9.96 19.59
N GLU A 44 5.51 -10.63 20.30
CA GLU A 44 4.77 -11.79 19.82
C GLU A 44 3.75 -11.38 18.76
N ASP A 45 2.98 -10.31 19.01
CA ASP A 45 2.02 -9.79 18.02
C ASP A 45 2.75 -9.23 16.79
N ALA A 46 3.93 -8.64 16.96
CA ALA A 46 4.76 -8.20 15.85
C ALA A 46 5.22 -9.38 14.95
N ARG A 47 5.66 -10.50 15.54
CA ARG A 47 6.00 -11.70 14.76
C ARG A 47 4.80 -12.23 13.97
N ARG A 48 3.61 -12.25 14.59
CA ARG A 48 2.38 -12.66 13.90
C ARG A 48 2.01 -11.72 12.76
N ALA A 49 2.22 -10.42 12.92
CA ALA A 49 2.00 -9.45 11.84
C ALA A 49 2.90 -9.76 10.63
N ARG A 50 4.20 -10.07 10.85
CA ARG A 50 5.11 -10.48 9.76
C ARG A 50 4.63 -11.71 8.98
N GLU A 51 4.05 -12.70 9.65
CA GLU A 51 3.54 -13.91 8.99
C GLU A 51 2.39 -13.61 8.00
N GLN A 52 1.70 -12.46 8.14
CA GLN A 52 0.64 -12.06 7.23
C GLN A 52 1.16 -11.67 5.83
N GLY A 53 2.39 -11.18 5.70
CA GLY A 53 2.98 -10.79 4.43
C GLY A 53 3.01 -11.90 3.40
N HIS A 54 3.22 -13.14 3.79
CA HIS A 54 3.16 -14.29 2.87
C HIS A 54 1.84 -14.41 2.10
N ARG A 55 0.74 -13.90 2.67
CA ARG A 55 -0.56 -13.89 1.98
C ARG A 55 -0.58 -12.86 0.87
N ILE A 56 0.06 -11.71 1.07
CA ILE A 56 0.21 -10.64 0.06
C ILE A 56 1.03 -11.17 -1.12
N ASP A 57 2.16 -11.83 -0.88
CA ASP A 57 2.99 -12.45 -1.93
C ASP A 57 2.22 -13.50 -2.74
N GLN A 58 1.38 -14.28 -2.06
CA GLN A 58 0.57 -15.28 -2.74
C GLN A 58 -0.46 -14.60 -3.66
N LEU A 59 -1.12 -13.53 -3.17
CA LEU A 59 -2.11 -12.79 -3.93
C LEU A 59 -1.48 -12.07 -5.13
N GLU A 60 -0.28 -11.50 -4.98
CA GLU A 60 0.47 -10.93 -6.10
C GLU A 60 0.61 -11.94 -7.24
N ARG A 61 1.11 -13.15 -6.96
CA ARG A 61 1.28 -14.23 -7.95
C ARG A 61 -0.05 -14.69 -8.57
N GLU A 62 -1.12 -14.77 -7.75
CA GLU A 62 -2.45 -15.12 -8.24
C GLU A 62 -2.99 -14.07 -9.21
N ILE A 63 -2.86 -12.78 -8.87
CA ILE A 63 -3.32 -11.65 -9.69
C ILE A 63 -2.50 -11.56 -10.96
N GLU A 64 -1.17 -11.66 -10.90
CA GLU A 64 -0.31 -11.71 -12.07
C GLU A 64 -0.76 -12.81 -13.05
N SER A 65 -1.02 -14.02 -12.54
CA SER A 65 -1.52 -15.13 -13.37
C SER A 65 -2.86 -14.83 -14.04
N ILE A 66 -3.79 -14.15 -13.33
CA ILE A 66 -5.07 -13.73 -13.91
C ILE A 66 -4.84 -12.70 -15.02
N CYS A 67 -4.01 -11.68 -14.78
CA CYS A 67 -3.68 -10.65 -15.77
C CYS A 67 -3.06 -11.26 -17.03
N LEU A 68 -2.09 -12.16 -16.88
CA LEU A 68 -1.47 -12.84 -18.01
C LEU A 68 -2.47 -13.69 -18.81
N LYS A 69 -3.41 -14.37 -18.15
CA LYS A 69 -4.48 -15.11 -18.83
C LYS A 69 -5.41 -14.19 -19.61
N LEU A 70 -5.79 -13.05 -19.04
CA LEU A 70 -6.61 -12.04 -19.73
C LEU A 70 -5.91 -11.50 -20.97
N LEU A 71 -4.60 -11.20 -20.90
CA LEU A 71 -3.82 -10.70 -22.04
C LEU A 71 -3.67 -11.73 -23.15
N LEU A 72 -3.39 -13.00 -22.79
CA LEU A 72 -3.09 -14.04 -23.76
C LEU A 72 -4.32 -14.65 -24.44
N GLN A 73 -5.44 -14.76 -23.70
CA GLN A 73 -6.59 -15.55 -24.15
C GLN A 73 -7.73 -14.75 -24.74
N GLN A 74 -7.82 -13.44 -24.46
CA GLN A 74 -9.05 -12.69 -24.67
C GLN A 74 -8.94 -11.50 -25.63
N GLN A 75 -7.75 -11.18 -26.16
CA GLN A 75 -7.52 -10.02 -27.04
C GLN A 75 -8.21 -8.73 -26.52
N PRO A 76 -7.80 -8.23 -25.34
CA PRO A 76 -8.47 -7.09 -24.71
C PRO A 76 -8.45 -5.85 -25.59
N VAL A 77 -9.56 -5.07 -25.60
CA VAL A 77 -9.59 -3.77 -26.28
C VAL A 77 -8.79 -2.74 -25.48
N ALA A 78 -8.47 -1.61 -26.09
CA ALA A 78 -7.56 -0.61 -25.51
C ALA A 78 -7.87 -0.22 -24.06
N ARG A 79 -9.14 -0.06 -23.69
CA ARG A 79 -9.55 0.22 -22.30
C ARG A 79 -9.25 -0.94 -21.36
N ASP A 80 -9.62 -2.15 -21.74
CA ASP A 80 -9.40 -3.35 -20.92
C ASP A 80 -7.91 -3.59 -20.72
N LEU A 81 -7.10 -3.34 -21.77
CA LEU A 81 -5.64 -3.44 -21.70
C LEU A 81 -5.04 -2.49 -20.66
N ARG A 82 -5.54 -1.24 -20.60
CA ARG A 82 -5.06 -0.27 -19.58
C ARG A 82 -5.38 -0.73 -18.17
N VAL A 83 -6.59 -1.21 -17.92
CA VAL A 83 -7.01 -1.72 -16.61
C VAL A 83 -6.13 -2.90 -16.17
N ILE A 84 -5.87 -3.87 -17.06
CA ILE A 84 -5.02 -5.02 -16.75
C ILE A 84 -3.55 -4.59 -16.52
N SER A 85 -3.06 -3.65 -17.34
CA SER A 85 -1.69 -3.14 -17.19
C SER A 85 -1.51 -2.36 -15.89
N ALA A 86 -2.51 -1.56 -15.49
CA ALA A 86 -2.51 -0.88 -14.19
C ALA A 86 -2.48 -1.90 -13.05
N ALA A 87 -3.32 -2.93 -13.08
CA ALA A 87 -3.32 -3.98 -12.06
C ALA A 87 -1.94 -4.63 -11.88
N LEU A 88 -1.25 -4.97 -12.98
CA LEU A 88 0.11 -5.55 -12.94
C LEU A 88 1.14 -4.63 -12.27
N LYS A 89 0.96 -3.33 -12.35
CA LYS A 89 1.82 -2.36 -11.68
C LYS A 89 1.43 -2.18 -10.21
N MET A 90 0.15 -2.06 -9.95
CA MET A 90 -0.38 -1.87 -8.60
C MET A 90 -0.01 -3.01 -7.66
N ILE A 91 -0.04 -4.27 -8.11
CA ILE A 91 0.29 -5.41 -7.24
C ILE A 91 1.72 -5.36 -6.74
N THR A 92 2.65 -4.82 -7.53
CA THR A 92 4.04 -4.61 -7.08
C THR A 92 4.12 -3.55 -5.98
N ASP A 93 3.38 -2.44 -6.10
CA ASP A 93 3.31 -1.44 -5.03
C ASP A 93 2.61 -2.01 -3.78
N MET A 94 1.58 -2.84 -3.95
CA MET A 94 0.90 -3.51 -2.83
C MET A 94 1.79 -4.53 -2.11
N GLU A 95 2.62 -5.28 -2.84
CA GLU A 95 3.65 -6.17 -2.25
C GLU A 95 4.66 -5.34 -1.45
N ARG A 96 5.14 -4.20 -1.99
CA ARG A 96 6.03 -3.28 -1.25
C ARG A 96 5.37 -2.72 0.02
N ILE A 97 4.08 -2.43 0.01
CA ILE A 97 3.35 -2.04 1.22
C ILE A 97 3.41 -3.15 2.27
N GLY A 98 3.23 -4.41 1.87
CA GLY A 98 3.40 -5.57 2.74
C GLY A 98 4.80 -5.65 3.34
N ASP A 99 5.84 -5.57 2.51
CA ASP A 99 7.25 -5.56 2.92
C ASP A 99 7.54 -4.47 3.96
N GLN A 100 7.08 -3.22 3.71
CA GLN A 100 7.30 -2.11 4.66
C GLN A 100 6.60 -2.36 6.01
N ALA A 101 5.40 -2.97 5.99
CA ALA A 101 4.70 -3.32 7.22
C ALA A 101 5.40 -4.47 7.99
N GLU A 102 6.00 -5.43 7.27
CA GLU A 102 6.86 -6.46 7.88
C GLU A 102 8.12 -5.85 8.52
N ASP A 103 8.77 -4.90 7.85
CA ASP A 103 9.93 -4.18 8.36
C ASP A 103 9.58 -3.42 9.65
N ILE A 104 8.43 -2.75 9.70
CA ILE A 104 7.91 -2.11 10.92
C ILE A 104 7.77 -3.17 12.03
N ALA A 105 7.14 -4.29 11.74
CA ALA A 105 6.94 -5.36 12.71
C ALA A 105 8.26 -5.97 13.19
N GLU A 106 9.28 -6.08 12.33
CA GLU A 106 10.61 -6.53 12.70
C GLU A 106 11.25 -5.61 13.74
N ILE A 107 11.25 -4.30 13.50
CA ILE A 107 11.78 -3.31 14.46
C ILE A 107 11.05 -3.43 15.81
N ILE A 108 9.75 -3.59 15.83
CA ILE A 108 8.97 -3.72 17.07
C ILE A 108 9.47 -4.90 17.93
N THR A 109 9.95 -5.98 17.32
CA THR A 109 10.48 -7.13 18.08
C THR A 109 11.73 -6.79 18.90
N THR A 110 12.46 -5.73 18.52
CA THR A 110 13.70 -5.28 19.17
C THR A 110 13.50 -4.15 20.17
N LEU A 111 12.33 -3.50 20.20
CA LEU A 111 12.04 -2.35 21.07
C LEU A 111 11.97 -2.67 22.56
N GLY A 112 12.13 -3.94 22.98
CA GLY A 112 12.14 -4.33 24.39
C GLY A 112 10.84 -4.04 25.15
N GLY A 113 9.70 -4.05 24.46
CA GLY A 113 8.37 -3.80 25.06
C GLY A 113 7.97 -2.32 25.12
N ARG A 114 8.76 -1.41 24.55
CA ARG A 114 8.41 0.01 24.44
C ARG A 114 7.31 0.19 23.39
N THR A 115 6.43 1.17 23.61
CA THR A 115 5.15 1.28 22.87
C THR A 115 5.10 2.41 21.86
N GLY A 116 6.13 3.23 21.71
CA GLY A 116 6.10 4.42 20.86
C GLY A 116 5.12 5.51 21.35
N ALA A 117 4.63 5.41 22.59
CA ALA A 117 3.62 6.32 23.12
C ALA A 117 4.07 7.79 23.13
N GLU A 118 5.38 8.05 23.13
CA GLU A 118 5.98 9.37 23.05
C GLU A 118 5.76 10.05 21.70
N CYS A 119 5.44 9.27 20.64
CA CYS A 119 5.23 9.74 19.29
C CYS A 119 3.81 9.41 18.78
N ALA A 120 2.82 10.14 19.30
CA ALA A 120 1.41 9.96 18.90
C ALA A 120 1.18 10.11 17.37
N ASP A 121 2.03 10.88 16.68
CA ASP A 121 1.95 11.09 15.24
C ASP A 121 2.25 9.82 14.42
N ILE A 122 2.93 8.80 14.99
CA ILE A 122 3.08 7.48 14.34
C ILE A 122 1.71 6.83 14.13
N ARG A 123 0.79 6.96 15.08
CA ARG A 123 -0.60 6.48 14.89
C ARG A 123 -1.30 7.25 13.78
N VAL A 124 -1.12 8.57 13.70
CA VAL A 124 -1.70 9.40 12.62
C VAL A 124 -1.18 8.93 11.26
N MET A 125 0.13 8.66 11.13
CA MET A 125 0.71 8.12 9.90
C MET A 125 0.09 6.77 9.52
N ALA A 126 -0.07 5.87 10.49
CA ALA A 126 -0.67 4.56 10.25
C ALA A 126 -2.13 4.65 9.79
N GLU A 127 -2.95 5.45 10.47
CA GLU A 127 -4.36 5.66 10.09
C GLU A 127 -4.47 6.30 8.70
N ALA A 128 -3.59 7.25 8.39
CA ALA A 128 -3.54 7.90 7.09
C ALA A 128 -3.14 6.93 5.97
N THR A 129 -2.10 6.12 6.17
CA THR A 129 -1.65 5.14 5.16
C THR A 129 -2.66 4.04 4.94
N ILE A 130 -3.33 3.52 5.98
CA ILE A 130 -4.44 2.57 5.83
C ILE A 130 -5.53 3.17 4.93
N LYS A 131 -5.93 4.41 5.22
CA LYS A 131 -6.94 5.11 4.41
C LYS A 131 -6.50 5.24 2.96
N MET A 132 -5.25 5.66 2.70
CA MET A 132 -4.72 5.83 1.34
C MET A 132 -4.71 4.52 0.57
N VAL A 133 -4.28 3.41 1.18
CA VAL A 133 -4.27 2.08 0.56
C VAL A 133 -5.70 1.65 0.23
N THR A 134 -6.63 1.76 1.16
CA THR A 134 -8.04 1.38 0.96
C THR A 134 -8.66 2.20 -0.17
N ASP A 135 -8.52 3.52 -0.13
CA ASP A 135 -9.10 4.44 -1.12
C ASP A 135 -8.49 4.24 -2.52
N SER A 136 -7.19 3.94 -2.63
CA SER A 136 -6.53 3.69 -3.92
C SER A 136 -7.03 2.40 -4.59
N VAL A 137 -7.22 1.32 -3.82
CA VAL A 137 -7.79 0.06 -4.34
C VAL A 137 -9.27 0.23 -4.70
N ASP A 138 -10.04 0.94 -3.88
CA ASP A 138 -11.44 1.26 -4.17
C ASP A 138 -11.57 2.11 -5.44
N ALA A 139 -10.69 3.10 -5.62
CA ALA A 139 -10.64 3.92 -6.84
C ALA A 139 -10.39 3.07 -8.09
N TYR A 140 -9.49 2.08 -8.00
CA TYR A 140 -9.25 1.14 -9.10
C TYR A 140 -10.50 0.31 -9.43
N VAL A 141 -11.11 -0.32 -8.44
CA VAL A 141 -12.27 -1.20 -8.63
C VAL A 141 -13.47 -0.44 -9.21
N ARG A 142 -13.67 0.80 -8.76
CA ARG A 142 -14.78 1.66 -9.20
C ARG A 142 -14.46 2.50 -10.44
N GLN A 143 -13.18 2.54 -10.87
CA GLN A 143 -12.68 3.44 -11.91
C GLN A 143 -12.99 4.91 -11.56
N ASP A 144 -12.76 5.28 -10.29
CA ASP A 144 -13.11 6.56 -9.68
C ASP A 144 -11.89 7.50 -9.70
N LEU A 145 -11.78 8.31 -10.74
CA LEU A 145 -10.69 9.27 -10.91
C LEU A 145 -10.65 10.33 -9.77
N PRO A 146 -11.77 10.95 -9.36
CA PRO A 146 -11.77 11.85 -8.21
C PRO A 146 -11.23 11.23 -6.92
N LEU A 147 -11.55 9.97 -6.65
CA LEU A 147 -11.04 9.28 -5.47
C LEU A 147 -9.52 9.03 -5.56
N ALA A 148 -9.01 8.64 -6.73
CA ALA A 148 -7.57 8.49 -6.95
C ALA A 148 -6.82 9.82 -6.70
N GLN A 149 -7.31 10.94 -7.23
CA GLN A 149 -6.74 12.27 -7.00
C GLN A 149 -6.82 12.71 -5.53
N ALA A 150 -7.86 12.28 -4.82
CA ALA A 150 -7.96 12.55 -3.39
C ALA A 150 -6.90 11.79 -2.56
N VAL A 151 -6.52 10.56 -2.97
CA VAL A 151 -5.44 9.81 -2.34
C VAL A 151 -4.10 10.55 -2.47
N GLU A 152 -3.79 11.04 -3.68
CA GLU A 152 -2.56 11.79 -3.93
C GLU A 152 -2.48 13.07 -3.07
N ALA A 153 -3.58 13.82 -3.01
CA ALA A 153 -3.65 15.03 -2.18
C ALA A 153 -3.61 14.72 -0.67
N TYR A 154 -3.95 13.49 -0.26
CA TYR A 154 -3.95 13.10 1.14
C TYR A 154 -2.56 12.74 1.67
N ASP A 155 -1.58 12.55 0.80
CA ASP A 155 -0.19 12.26 1.15
C ASP A 155 0.46 13.34 2.02
N ASP A 156 0.09 14.60 1.84
CA ASP A 156 0.50 15.72 2.69
C ASP A 156 0.24 15.46 4.20
N VAL A 157 -0.79 14.67 4.53
CA VAL A 157 -1.10 14.32 5.93
C VAL A 157 -0.03 13.39 6.52
N VAL A 158 0.48 12.46 5.72
CA VAL A 158 1.56 11.53 6.11
C VAL A 158 2.88 12.30 6.25
N ASP A 159 3.20 13.16 5.29
CA ASP A 159 4.42 13.98 5.28
C ASP A 159 4.48 14.95 6.46
N ASP A 160 3.39 15.64 6.75
CA ASP A 160 3.28 16.53 7.90
C ASP A 160 3.44 15.77 9.22
N ALA A 161 2.82 14.58 9.34
CA ALA A 161 2.98 13.73 10.52
C ALA A 161 4.42 13.23 10.67
N PHE A 162 5.08 12.81 9.58
CA PHE A 162 6.49 12.45 9.58
C PHE A 162 7.38 13.58 10.08
N CYS A 163 7.14 14.82 9.63
CA CYS A 163 7.87 15.99 10.10
C CYS A 163 7.68 16.22 11.60
N ARG A 164 6.48 16.00 12.15
CA ARG A 164 6.21 16.12 13.60
C ARG A 164 6.91 15.01 14.38
N VAL A 165 6.86 13.75 13.92
CA VAL A 165 7.60 12.63 14.51
C VAL A 165 9.09 12.99 14.61
N LYS A 166 9.71 13.39 13.49
CA LYS A 166 11.12 13.77 13.45
C LYS A 166 11.47 14.84 14.50
N ASN A 167 10.65 15.88 14.62
CA ASN A 167 10.90 16.96 15.59
C ASN A 167 10.77 16.46 17.05
N THR A 168 9.82 15.59 17.34
CA THR A 168 9.64 14.95 18.64
C THR A 168 10.86 14.11 19.00
N LEU A 169 11.36 13.30 18.08
CA LEU A 169 12.54 12.44 18.30
C LEU A 169 13.83 13.23 18.49
N ILE A 170 14.03 14.33 17.73
CA ILE A 170 15.15 15.25 17.93
C ILE A 170 15.11 15.82 19.36
N SER A 171 13.94 16.24 19.84
CA SER A 171 13.77 16.78 21.18
C SER A 171 14.02 15.72 22.25
N MET A 172 13.59 14.47 22.04
CA MET A 172 13.84 13.33 22.92
C MET A 172 15.34 13.07 23.08
N ILE A 173 16.09 13.00 21.98
CA ILE A 173 17.54 12.77 22.01
C ILE A 173 18.26 13.95 22.68
N ALA A 174 17.83 15.18 22.43
CA ALA A 174 18.44 16.37 23.04
C ALA A 174 18.24 16.41 24.58
N GLN A 175 17.13 15.89 25.07
CA GLN A 175 16.86 15.80 26.51
C GLN A 175 17.60 14.65 27.18
N ASN A 176 17.72 13.52 26.49
CA ASN A 176 18.42 12.33 27.02
C ASN A 176 19.06 11.55 25.85
N THR A 177 20.37 11.65 25.73
CA THR A 177 21.13 10.96 24.67
C THR A 177 21.05 9.44 24.77
N ALA A 178 20.70 8.86 25.93
CA ALA A 178 20.50 7.43 26.10
C ALA A 178 19.25 6.92 25.34
N GLU A 179 18.34 7.80 24.95
CA GLU A 179 17.17 7.48 24.13
C GLU A 179 17.49 7.40 22.62
N GLY A 180 18.74 7.63 22.22
CA GLY A 180 19.12 7.77 20.81
C GLY A 180 18.79 6.53 19.97
N GLU A 181 19.10 5.33 20.43
CA GLU A 181 18.82 4.08 19.71
C GLU A 181 17.31 3.89 19.50
N TYR A 182 16.52 4.01 20.55
CA TYR A 182 15.08 3.92 20.48
C TYR A 182 14.43 4.99 19.57
N ALA A 183 14.94 6.22 19.64
CA ALA A 183 14.45 7.30 18.77
C ALA A 183 14.74 7.01 17.29
N LEU A 184 15.90 6.40 16.99
CA LEU A 184 16.21 5.99 15.61
C LEU A 184 15.30 4.85 15.14
N ASP A 185 14.99 3.88 15.99
CA ASP A 185 14.05 2.82 15.67
C ASP A 185 12.64 3.39 15.36
N LEU A 186 12.16 4.34 16.18
CA LEU A 186 10.89 5.03 15.92
C LEU A 186 10.94 5.87 14.63
N LEU A 187 12.08 6.48 14.30
CA LEU A 187 12.25 7.21 13.05
C LEU A 187 12.17 6.26 11.84
N MET A 188 12.77 5.07 11.96
CA MET A 188 12.68 4.06 10.91
C MET A 188 11.25 3.56 10.71
N ILE A 189 10.51 3.31 11.79
CA ILE A 189 9.08 2.98 11.71
C ILE A 189 8.30 4.08 10.99
N ALA A 190 8.51 5.34 11.35
CA ALA A 190 7.87 6.48 10.69
C ALA A 190 8.25 6.55 9.20
N LYS A 191 9.52 6.28 8.85
CA LYS A 191 9.96 6.27 7.44
C LYS A 191 9.32 5.16 6.63
N TYR A 192 9.06 4.00 7.23
CA TYR A 192 8.33 2.94 6.55
C TYR A 192 6.86 3.30 6.32
N PHE A 193 6.20 4.01 7.25
CA PHE A 193 4.85 4.54 7.00
C PHE A 193 4.83 5.57 5.86
N GLU A 194 5.79 6.47 5.81
CA GLU A 194 5.90 7.43 4.69
C GLU A 194 6.06 6.68 3.35
N ARG A 195 6.89 5.64 3.28
CA ARG A 195 7.02 4.80 2.08
C ARG A 195 5.73 4.07 1.71
N ILE A 196 4.94 3.62 2.69
CA ILE A 196 3.61 3.05 2.43
C ILE A 196 2.70 4.10 1.77
N GLY A 197 2.75 5.36 2.22
CA GLY A 197 2.07 6.49 1.59
C GLY A 197 2.50 6.67 0.14
N ASP A 198 3.81 6.74 -0.12
CA ASP A 198 4.38 6.84 -1.48
C ASP A 198 3.85 5.73 -2.41
N HIS A 199 3.81 4.47 -1.92
CA HIS A 199 3.28 3.36 -2.71
C HIS A 199 1.78 3.47 -2.96
N ALA A 200 0.99 3.98 -2.00
CA ALA A 200 -0.43 4.24 -2.20
C ALA A 200 -0.68 5.35 -3.24
N VAL A 201 0.17 6.39 -3.28
CA VAL A 201 0.18 7.41 -4.35
C VAL A 201 0.47 6.77 -5.71
N ASN A 202 1.50 5.92 -5.81
CA ASN A 202 1.80 5.20 -7.05
C ASN A 202 0.60 4.38 -7.54
N ILE A 203 -0.11 3.68 -6.62
CA ILE A 203 -1.33 2.95 -6.95
C ILE A 203 -2.38 3.90 -7.53
N ALA A 204 -2.61 5.07 -6.91
CA ALA A 204 -3.56 6.07 -7.38
C ALA A 204 -3.19 6.61 -8.78
N GLU A 205 -1.93 6.87 -9.06
CA GLU A 205 -1.45 7.27 -10.40
C GLU A 205 -1.71 6.20 -11.46
N TRP A 206 -1.56 4.90 -11.11
CA TRP A 206 -1.93 3.80 -12.01
C TRP A 206 -3.44 3.71 -12.23
N VAL A 207 -4.26 4.07 -11.25
CA VAL A 207 -5.71 4.21 -11.42
C VAL A 207 -6.02 5.34 -12.40
N GLU A 208 -5.40 6.51 -12.25
CA GLU A 208 -5.55 7.62 -13.21
C GLU A 208 -5.20 7.17 -14.64
N PHE A 209 -4.06 6.48 -14.82
CA PHE A 209 -3.69 5.91 -16.11
C PHE A 209 -4.74 4.95 -16.65
N SER A 210 -5.31 4.08 -15.83
CA SER A 210 -6.32 3.10 -16.27
C SER A 210 -7.57 3.78 -16.81
N VAL A 211 -7.94 4.94 -16.26
CA VAL A 211 -9.13 5.71 -16.64
C VAL A 211 -8.83 6.63 -17.83
N THR A 212 -7.78 7.42 -17.77
CA THR A 212 -7.47 8.48 -18.74
C THR A 212 -6.62 7.99 -19.91
N GLY A 213 -5.72 7.05 -19.68
CA GLY A 213 -4.69 6.61 -20.60
C GLY A 213 -3.41 7.44 -20.53
N GLU A 214 -3.34 8.42 -19.66
CA GLU A 214 -2.17 9.29 -19.44
C GLU A 214 -1.54 8.97 -18.08
N HIS A 215 -0.20 8.82 -18.04
CA HIS A 215 0.54 8.62 -16.80
C HIS A 215 1.37 9.87 -16.49
N LYS A 216 1.41 10.31 -15.24
CA LYS A 216 2.09 11.54 -14.82
C LYS A 216 3.59 11.58 -15.13
N SER A 217 4.25 10.44 -15.19
CA SER A 217 5.70 10.34 -15.49
C SER A 217 6.08 10.48 -16.97
N GLY A 218 5.13 10.88 -17.85
CA GLY A 218 5.35 11.11 -19.28
C GLY A 218 4.70 10.08 -20.19
N GLU A 219 4.59 10.41 -21.50
CA GLU A 219 3.95 9.57 -22.52
C GLU A 219 4.52 8.16 -22.55
N ILE A 220 3.74 7.18 -22.04
CA ILE A 220 4.12 5.75 -22.11
C ILE A 220 3.85 5.18 -23.52
N LEU A 221 2.96 5.81 -24.29
CA LEU A 221 2.63 5.38 -25.66
C LEU A 221 2.64 6.61 -26.59
N PRO A 222 3.30 6.54 -27.77
CA PRO A 222 3.19 7.60 -28.76
C PRO A 222 1.74 7.68 -29.24
N GLN A 223 1.18 8.88 -29.18
CA GLN A 223 -0.10 9.18 -29.80
C GLN A 223 0.00 8.93 -31.31
N LYS A 224 -0.80 8.03 -31.87
CA LYS A 224 -1.03 7.85 -33.31
C LYS A 224 -2.38 8.38 -33.70
#